data_b444d5d07a753931dc8bc63cf0324e69
#
_entry.id   b444d5d07a753931dc8bc63cf0324e69
#
_cell.length_a   1.000
_cell.length_b   1.000
_cell.length_c   1.000
_cell.angle_alpha   90.00
_cell.angle_beta   90.00
_cell.angle_gamma   90.00
#
_symmetry.space_group_name_H-M   'P 1'
#
loop_
_entity.id
_entity.type
_entity.pdbx_description
1 polymer ?
#
loop_
_entity_poly.entity_id
_entity_poly.type
_entity_poly.pdbx_seq_one_letter_code
_entity_poly.pdbx_strand_id
1 'polypeptide(L)'
;MCIRDRYDMVQANIAIVDQARNGTGCAIVHSDDAIGIQHLNQEASKALSAGIRAGFKISKARAMKWITSNPAKAAGIYDQTGSLVIGKNADVVVWSKNPFSVYALAEKVFIDGGLAFDKKSNYFPSSDFDVGIISPNKNRIEE
;
A
#
# COMPACT_ATOMS: atom_id res chain seq x y z
N MET A 1 1.03 2.86 -19.59
CA MET A 1 2.28 3.21 -20.33
C MET A 1 3.32 3.58 -19.30
N CYS A 2 4.24 2.64 -18.99
CA CYS A 2 5.36 2.96 -18.12
C CYS A 2 6.36 3.81 -18.90
N ILE A 3 6.29 5.11 -18.74
CA ILE A 3 7.35 5.99 -19.23
C ILE A 3 8.55 5.76 -18.30
N ARG A 4 9.43 4.87 -18.68
CA ARG A 4 10.73 4.67 -18.00
C ARG A 4 11.72 5.76 -18.38
N ASP A 5 11.23 6.90 -18.79
CA ASP A 5 12.11 8.02 -19.09
C ASP A 5 12.52 8.68 -17.76
N ARG A 6 13.71 8.32 -17.31
CA ARG A 6 14.30 8.88 -16.09
C ARG A 6 14.76 10.32 -16.27
N TYR A 7 14.83 10.79 -17.50
CA TYR A 7 15.40 12.09 -17.81
C TYR A 7 14.43 13.24 -17.51
N ASP A 8 13.13 13.05 -17.81
CA ASP A 8 12.10 14.08 -17.66
C ASP A 8 11.17 13.84 -16.45
N MET A 9 11.49 12.86 -15.61
CA MET A 9 10.63 12.50 -14.51
C MET A 9 10.72 13.50 -13.35
N VAL A 10 9.62 14.15 -13.04
CA VAL A 10 9.50 15.01 -11.85
C VAL A 10 9.25 14.14 -10.63
N GLN A 11 10.28 13.96 -9.78
CA GLN A 11 10.18 13.13 -8.58
C GLN A 11 9.09 13.58 -7.61
N ALA A 12 8.78 14.88 -7.57
CA ALA A 12 7.76 15.48 -6.72
C ALA A 12 6.36 15.50 -7.36
N ASN A 13 6.13 14.80 -8.47
CA ASN A 13 4.87 14.85 -9.23
C ASN A 13 3.63 14.60 -8.36
N ILE A 14 3.65 13.59 -7.49
CA ILE A 14 2.55 13.26 -6.58
C ILE A 14 2.26 14.43 -5.62
N ALA A 15 3.30 15.06 -5.08
CA ALA A 15 3.17 16.22 -4.22
C ALA A 15 2.57 17.42 -4.96
N ILE A 16 2.98 17.66 -6.20
CA ILE A 16 2.43 18.73 -7.05
C ILE A 16 0.94 18.49 -7.28
N VAL A 17 0.54 17.28 -7.65
CA VAL A 17 -0.87 16.93 -7.86
C VAL A 17 -1.66 17.05 -6.56
N ASP A 18 -1.12 16.56 -5.43
CA ASP A 18 -1.77 16.61 -4.12
C ASP A 18 -2.02 18.04 -3.66
N GLN A 19 -1.06 18.95 -3.90
CA GLN A 19 -1.14 20.36 -3.50
C GLN A 19 -1.83 21.25 -4.54
N ALA A 20 -2.21 20.71 -5.69
CA ALA A 20 -2.99 21.46 -6.67
C ALA A 20 -4.29 21.99 -6.06
N ARG A 21 -4.77 23.13 -6.59
CA ARG A 21 -6.00 23.80 -6.12
C ARG A 21 -6.03 24.02 -4.60
N ASN A 22 -4.95 24.58 -4.06
CA ASN A 22 -4.81 24.84 -2.61
C ASN A 22 -4.91 23.60 -1.73
N GLY A 23 -4.32 22.47 -2.17
CA GLY A 23 -4.27 21.24 -1.41
C GLY A 23 -5.53 20.38 -1.50
N THR A 24 -6.39 20.60 -2.49
CA THR A 24 -7.57 19.75 -2.75
C THR A 24 -7.34 18.70 -3.83
N GLY A 25 -6.11 18.58 -4.34
CA GLY A 25 -5.76 17.60 -5.35
C GLY A 25 -5.97 16.15 -4.86
N CYS A 26 -6.42 15.29 -5.76
CA CYS A 26 -6.62 13.86 -5.49
C CYS A 26 -5.49 13.06 -6.12
N ALA A 27 -4.31 13.06 -5.45
CA ALA A 27 -3.17 12.27 -5.89
C ALA A 27 -3.36 10.80 -5.51
N ILE A 28 -2.92 9.90 -6.40
CA ILE A 28 -2.99 8.45 -6.21
C ILE A 28 -1.63 7.85 -6.57
N VAL A 29 -1.14 6.95 -5.73
CA VAL A 29 0.00 6.10 -6.03
C VAL A 29 -0.53 4.72 -6.41
N HIS A 30 -0.11 4.22 -7.57
CA HIS A 30 -0.47 2.88 -8.03
C HIS A 30 0.74 2.17 -8.62
N SER A 31 0.61 0.88 -8.84
CA SER A 31 1.57 0.05 -9.56
C SER A 31 0.97 -0.42 -10.87
N ASP A 32 1.79 -0.46 -11.93
CA ASP A 32 1.41 -1.02 -13.23
C ASP A 32 1.80 -2.51 -13.34
N ASP A 33 2.42 -3.07 -12.32
CA ASP A 33 2.89 -4.45 -12.31
C ASP A 33 2.57 -5.18 -11.00
N ALA A 34 2.56 -6.51 -11.07
CA ALA A 34 2.23 -7.39 -9.94
C ALA A 34 3.30 -7.38 -8.84
N ILE A 35 4.54 -7.03 -9.15
CA ILE A 35 5.63 -6.98 -8.16
C ILE A 35 5.57 -5.67 -7.39
N GLY A 36 5.39 -4.55 -8.09
CA GLY A 36 5.36 -3.21 -7.50
C GLY A 36 4.18 -3.00 -6.55
N ILE A 37 3.04 -3.70 -6.76
CA ILE A 37 1.86 -3.54 -5.90
C ILE A 37 2.14 -3.91 -4.43
N GLN A 38 3.06 -4.82 -4.18
CA GLN A 38 3.45 -5.24 -2.83
C GLN A 38 4.19 -4.13 -2.05
N HIS A 39 4.66 -3.10 -2.73
CA HIS A 39 5.50 -2.04 -2.18
C HIS A 39 4.87 -0.65 -2.27
N LEU A 40 3.56 -0.54 -2.47
CA LEU A 40 2.86 0.75 -2.61
C LEU A 40 3.07 1.70 -1.41
N ASN A 41 3.20 1.16 -0.21
CA ASN A 41 3.54 1.94 0.98
C ASN A 41 4.93 2.59 0.86
N GLN A 42 5.89 1.89 0.28
CA GLN A 42 7.25 2.41 0.05
C GLN A 42 7.26 3.44 -1.10
N GLU A 43 6.49 3.20 -2.16
CA GLU A 43 6.35 4.17 -3.26
C GLU A 43 5.70 5.47 -2.76
N ALA A 44 4.67 5.39 -1.93
CA ALA A 44 4.08 6.56 -1.28
C ALA A 44 5.09 7.28 -0.36
N SER A 45 5.96 6.54 0.33
CA SER A 45 7.04 7.09 1.15
C SER A 45 8.09 7.84 0.32
N LYS A 46 8.51 7.28 -0.81
CA LYS A 46 9.42 7.93 -1.76
C LYS A 46 8.83 9.23 -2.30
N ALA A 47 7.56 9.19 -2.74
CA ALA A 47 6.84 10.35 -3.24
C ALA A 47 6.70 11.45 -2.16
N LEU A 48 6.36 11.08 -0.91
CA LEU A 48 6.31 11.99 0.22
C LEU A 48 7.67 12.65 0.47
N SER A 49 8.75 11.86 0.49
CA SER A 49 10.11 12.36 0.71
C SER A 49 10.55 13.31 -0.41
N ALA A 50 10.22 12.99 -1.66
CA ALA A 50 10.49 13.86 -2.81
C ALA A 50 9.72 15.20 -2.69
N GLY A 51 8.44 15.16 -2.32
CA GLY A 51 7.63 16.34 -2.08
C GLY A 51 8.19 17.23 -0.98
N ILE A 52 8.60 16.64 0.15
CA ILE A 52 9.21 17.41 1.26
C ILE A 52 10.52 18.07 0.81
N ARG A 53 11.38 17.36 0.07
CA ARG A 53 12.62 17.95 -0.50
C ARG A 53 12.34 19.08 -1.47
N ALA A 54 11.22 19.02 -2.19
CA ALA A 54 10.77 20.08 -3.10
C ALA A 54 10.09 21.26 -2.37
N GLY A 55 10.02 21.24 -1.03
CA GLY A 55 9.47 22.34 -0.23
C GLY A 55 7.99 22.21 0.11
N PHE A 56 7.30 21.14 -0.28
CA PHE A 56 5.90 20.93 0.06
C PHE A 56 5.72 20.49 1.52
N LYS A 57 4.75 21.05 2.21
CA LYS A 57 4.39 20.68 3.59
C LYS A 57 3.28 19.63 3.59
N ILE A 58 3.66 18.35 3.52
CA ILE A 58 2.73 17.22 3.46
C ILE A 58 2.91 16.33 4.68
N SER A 59 1.82 16.05 5.39
CA SER A 59 1.85 15.13 6.53
C SER A 59 1.80 13.67 6.08
N LYS A 60 2.29 12.74 6.91
CA LYS A 60 2.18 11.30 6.67
C LYS A 60 0.72 10.85 6.55
N ALA A 61 -0.17 11.39 7.36
CA ALA A 61 -1.59 11.11 7.28
C ALA A 61 -2.19 11.53 5.93
N ARG A 62 -1.71 12.64 5.36
CA ARG A 62 -2.11 13.05 4.02
C ARG A 62 -1.59 12.10 2.95
N ALA A 63 -0.32 11.72 3.03
CA ALA A 63 0.29 10.78 2.09
C ALA A 63 -0.37 9.40 2.14
N MET A 64 -0.85 8.96 3.32
CA MET A 64 -1.60 7.70 3.43
C MET A 64 -2.87 7.70 2.57
N LYS A 65 -3.52 8.85 2.37
CA LYS A 65 -4.70 8.96 1.50
C LYS A 65 -4.39 8.61 0.04
N TRP A 66 -3.17 8.76 -0.42
CA TRP A 66 -2.76 8.45 -1.80
C TRP A 66 -2.88 6.97 -2.15
N ILE A 67 -2.85 6.10 -1.14
CA ILE A 67 -2.97 4.63 -1.29
C ILE A 67 -4.22 4.06 -0.59
N THR A 68 -5.09 4.90 -0.06
CA THR A 68 -6.32 4.47 0.64
C THR A 68 -7.55 5.23 0.13
N SER A 69 -7.90 6.35 0.73
CA SER A 69 -9.14 7.07 0.44
C SER A 69 -9.18 7.70 -0.96
N ASN A 70 -8.04 8.14 -1.50
CA ASN A 70 -8.03 8.76 -2.82
C ASN A 70 -8.32 7.76 -3.94
N PRO A 71 -7.68 6.56 -4.00
CA PRO A 71 -8.07 5.55 -4.98
C PRO A 71 -9.52 5.09 -4.81
N ALA A 72 -10.02 4.94 -3.58
CA ALA A 72 -11.42 4.59 -3.34
C ALA A 72 -12.40 5.66 -3.89
N LYS A 73 -12.06 6.94 -3.76
CA LYS A 73 -12.85 8.04 -4.34
C LYS A 73 -12.80 8.02 -5.86
N ALA A 74 -11.63 7.80 -6.45
CA ALA A 74 -11.49 7.75 -7.90
C ALA A 74 -12.22 6.55 -8.51
N ALA A 75 -12.28 5.43 -7.81
CA ALA A 75 -13.04 4.24 -8.20
C ALA A 75 -14.54 4.34 -7.90
N GLY A 76 -15.01 5.39 -7.22
CA GLY A 76 -16.42 5.57 -6.86
C GLY A 76 -16.93 4.65 -5.74
N ILE A 77 -16.03 4.07 -4.94
CA ILE A 77 -16.37 3.11 -3.85
C ILE A 77 -16.01 3.65 -2.46
N TYR A 78 -15.81 4.95 -2.33
CA TYR A 78 -15.36 5.53 -1.06
C TYR A 78 -16.40 5.42 0.07
N ASP A 79 -17.67 5.29 -0.26
CA ASP A 79 -18.75 5.00 0.68
C ASP A 79 -18.63 3.61 1.31
N GLN A 80 -17.99 2.66 0.61
CA GLN A 80 -17.82 1.27 1.05
C GLN A 80 -16.48 1.03 1.72
N THR A 81 -15.37 1.60 1.24
CA THR A 81 -14.02 1.31 1.72
C THR A 81 -13.09 2.55 1.66
N GLY A 82 -11.80 2.36 1.92
CA GLY A 82 -10.76 3.40 1.81
C GLY A 82 -10.61 4.30 3.05
N SER A 83 -11.35 4.05 4.13
CA SER A 83 -11.18 4.74 5.41
C SER A 83 -11.75 3.93 6.57
N LEU A 84 -11.16 4.09 7.76
CA LEU A 84 -11.60 3.44 8.99
C LEU A 84 -12.75 4.24 9.62
N VAL A 85 -13.96 4.07 9.07
CA VAL A 85 -15.18 4.70 9.55
C VAL A 85 -16.22 3.61 9.78
N ILE A 86 -17.00 3.73 10.87
CA ILE A 86 -18.07 2.78 11.21
C ILE A 86 -19.06 2.66 10.03
N GLY A 87 -19.39 1.44 9.67
CA GLY A 87 -20.30 1.13 8.57
C GLY A 87 -19.62 0.87 7.23
N LYS A 88 -18.28 0.98 7.15
CA LYS A 88 -17.51 0.60 5.97
C LYS A 88 -16.92 -0.81 6.10
N ASN A 89 -16.54 -1.38 4.97
CA ASN A 89 -15.80 -2.64 4.91
C ASN A 89 -14.52 -2.54 5.77
N ALA A 90 -14.27 -3.56 6.56
CA ALA A 90 -13.10 -3.63 7.41
C ALA A 90 -11.89 -4.18 6.64
N ASP A 91 -11.43 -3.40 5.64
CA ASP A 91 -10.19 -3.65 4.89
C ASP A 91 -9.05 -2.97 5.64
N VAL A 92 -8.34 -3.73 6.47
CA VAL A 92 -7.37 -3.20 7.43
C VAL A 92 -6.06 -3.94 7.36
N VAL A 93 -4.96 -3.20 7.31
CA VAL A 93 -3.61 -3.74 7.45
C VAL A 93 -3.01 -3.28 8.78
N VAL A 94 -2.59 -4.22 9.59
CA VAL A 94 -1.84 -3.97 10.82
C VAL A 94 -0.35 -4.06 10.52
N TRP A 95 0.37 -2.99 10.78
CA TRP A 95 1.80 -2.87 10.49
C TRP A 95 2.65 -2.98 11.75
N SER A 96 3.81 -3.62 11.64
CA SER A 96 4.79 -3.73 12.75
C SER A 96 5.39 -2.38 13.17
N LYS A 97 5.42 -1.42 12.25
CA LYS A 97 5.99 -0.06 12.42
C LYS A 97 5.23 0.93 11.56
N ASN A 98 5.73 2.16 11.48
CA ASN A 98 5.23 3.16 10.54
C ASN A 98 5.22 2.59 9.10
N PRO A 99 4.07 2.54 8.40
CA PRO A 99 3.95 1.98 7.05
C PRO A 99 4.93 2.56 6.02
N PHE A 100 5.36 3.81 6.22
CA PHE A 100 6.33 4.48 5.35
C PHE A 100 7.80 4.10 5.63
N SER A 101 8.05 3.18 6.55
CA SER A 101 9.38 2.63 6.78
C SER A 101 9.60 1.42 5.88
N VAL A 102 10.79 1.32 5.28
CA VAL A 102 11.22 0.11 4.54
C VAL A 102 11.31 -1.14 5.42
N TYR A 103 11.36 -0.95 6.74
CA TYR A 103 11.37 -2.03 7.73
C TYR A 103 9.98 -2.39 8.25
N ALA A 104 8.91 -1.72 7.76
CA ALA A 104 7.56 -2.05 8.15
C ALA A 104 7.11 -3.32 7.42
N LEU A 105 6.56 -4.25 8.19
CA LEU A 105 5.97 -5.48 7.68
C LEU A 105 4.50 -5.51 8.03
N ALA A 106 3.65 -6.01 7.13
CA ALA A 106 2.28 -6.33 7.46
C ALA A 106 2.29 -7.49 8.46
N GLU A 107 1.66 -7.31 9.61
CA GLU A 107 1.51 -8.35 10.63
C GLU A 107 0.20 -9.10 10.44
N LYS A 108 -0.87 -8.36 10.13
CA LYS A 108 -2.19 -8.92 9.83
C LYS A 108 -2.85 -8.12 8.73
N VAL A 109 -3.63 -8.81 7.90
CA VAL A 109 -4.48 -8.21 6.87
C VAL A 109 -5.89 -8.73 7.04
N PHE A 110 -6.83 -7.81 7.10
CA PHE A 110 -8.26 -8.10 7.13
C PHE A 110 -8.87 -7.61 5.82
N ILE A 111 -9.75 -8.42 5.24
CA ILE A 111 -10.55 -8.09 4.06
C ILE A 111 -12.02 -8.35 4.44
N ASP A 112 -12.87 -7.37 4.30
CA ASP A 112 -14.28 -7.41 4.73
C ASP A 112 -14.44 -7.90 6.19
N GLY A 113 -13.48 -7.59 7.06
CA GLY A 113 -13.46 -8.05 8.46
C GLY A 113 -12.93 -9.46 8.68
N GLY A 114 -12.76 -10.26 7.61
CA GLY A 114 -12.13 -11.57 7.66
C GLY A 114 -10.61 -11.48 7.73
N LEU A 115 -9.96 -12.29 8.59
CA LEU A 115 -8.50 -12.38 8.66
C LEU A 115 -7.97 -13.11 7.42
N ALA A 116 -7.40 -12.35 6.48
CA ALA A 116 -6.85 -12.89 5.23
C ALA A 116 -5.37 -13.28 5.36
N PHE A 117 -4.62 -12.61 6.24
CA PHE A 117 -3.21 -12.90 6.47
C PHE A 117 -2.85 -12.66 7.94
N ASP A 118 -2.08 -13.58 8.53
CA ASP A 118 -1.43 -13.41 9.84
C ASP A 118 0.02 -13.89 9.73
N LYS A 119 0.97 -12.98 9.93
CA LYS A 119 2.40 -13.28 9.89
C LYS A 119 2.83 -14.34 10.92
N LYS A 120 2.09 -14.47 12.02
CA LYS A 120 2.37 -15.47 13.07
C LYS A 120 1.75 -16.83 12.76
N SER A 121 0.86 -16.91 11.78
CA SER A 121 0.29 -18.16 11.32
C SER A 121 1.37 -18.99 10.62
N ASN A 122 1.41 -20.29 10.88
CA ASN A 122 2.25 -21.23 10.15
C ASN A 122 1.73 -21.50 8.73
N TYR A 123 0.68 -20.81 8.30
CA TYR A 123 0.16 -20.88 6.96
C TYR A 123 1.05 -20.04 6.04
N PHE A 124 1.93 -20.73 5.33
CA PHE A 124 2.64 -20.16 4.20
C PHE A 124 1.73 -20.37 2.97
N PRO A 125 1.22 -19.31 2.32
CA PRO A 125 0.57 -19.49 1.04
C PRO A 125 1.55 -20.17 0.10
N SER A 126 1.11 -21.26 -0.53
CA SER A 126 1.91 -21.94 -1.54
C SER A 126 2.19 -20.96 -2.68
N SER A 127 3.45 -20.78 -3.01
CA SER A 127 3.88 -20.02 -4.18
C SER A 127 3.96 -20.98 -5.37
N ASP A 128 3.66 -20.50 -6.58
CA ASP A 128 3.85 -21.28 -7.81
C ASP A 128 5.33 -21.68 -8.01
N PHE A 129 6.26 -21.01 -7.34
CA PHE A 129 7.67 -21.40 -7.29
C PHE A 129 7.93 -22.63 -6.42
N ASP A 130 7.01 -22.99 -5.54
CA ASP A 130 7.13 -24.17 -4.67
C ASP A 130 6.53 -25.44 -5.30
N VAL A 131 6.03 -25.35 -6.52
CA VAL A 131 5.49 -26.51 -7.24
C VAL A 131 6.61 -27.53 -7.48
N GLY A 132 6.46 -28.71 -6.86
CA GLY A 132 7.45 -29.80 -6.94
C GLY A 132 8.53 -29.74 -5.86
N ILE A 133 8.57 -28.71 -5.01
CA ILE A 133 9.43 -28.69 -3.83
C ILE A 133 8.65 -29.30 -2.65
N ILE A 134 9.11 -30.42 -2.15
CA ILE A 134 8.58 -31.02 -0.92
C ILE A 134 9.06 -30.12 0.23
N SER A 135 8.17 -29.28 0.76
CA SER A 135 8.48 -28.48 1.94
C SER A 135 8.76 -29.43 3.11
N PRO A 136 9.93 -29.34 3.76
CA PRO A 136 10.25 -30.19 4.91
C PRO A 136 9.32 -29.98 6.13
N ASN A 137 8.42 -29.01 6.08
CA ASN A 137 7.51 -28.67 7.17
C ASN A 137 6.06 -29.20 7.02
N LYS A 138 5.74 -29.97 5.98
CA LYS A 138 4.40 -30.57 5.84
C LYS A 138 4.08 -31.68 6.85
N ASN A 139 5.07 -32.18 7.59
CA ASN A 139 4.88 -33.29 8.53
C ASN A 139 4.72 -32.86 10.01
N ARG A 140 4.33 -31.61 10.28
CA ARG A 140 4.08 -31.14 11.66
C ARG A 140 2.62 -30.85 11.98
N ILE A 141 1.68 -31.42 11.22
CA ILE A 141 0.24 -31.24 11.50
C ILE A 141 -0.41 -32.61 11.81
N GLU A 142 0.33 -33.54 12.40
CA GLU A 142 -0.28 -34.74 12.99
C GLU A 142 0.49 -35.05 14.27
N GLU A 143 0.13 -34.33 15.37
CA GLU A 143 0.12 -34.83 16.76
C GLU A 143 -0.73 -33.88 17.62
#